data_704e6032b4a6f177ea782ba63e780a7f
#
_entry.id   704e6032b4a6f177ea782ba63e780a7f
#
_cell.length_a   1.000
_cell.length_b   1.000
_cell.length_c   1.000
_cell.angle_alpha   90.00
_cell.angle_beta   90.00
_cell.angle_gamma   90.00
#
_symmetry.space_group_name_H-M   'P 1'
#
loop_
_entity.id
_entity.type
_entity.pdbx_description
1 polymer ?
#
loop_
_entity_poly.entity_id
_entity_poly.type
_entity_poly.pdbx_seq_one_letter_code
_entity_poly.pdbx_strand_id
1 'polypeptide(L)'
;MNQQQPGNSSSRRFSISRPSPAEGLVIRRTQEALANQRPQPLPAPTGKPPYHVSLDEVLTPAQMQAIRASGQLVFHIAGDTGGVKAPQSQEIVMMHMEHDLTVTDATARPAFFYHLGDVVYYYGQDSEYYSQFYEPNVHYAAPIFAIPGNHDGDLLDTSLPSLAAFVENFCAPEPHLTAEAGDSGRDAMTQPNVYWTLDTPFVTFVGLYTNVPEGGWVDANQRAWLEAELTSAPQDKALIVAMHHPIYSADTYHSGSVSMGQLLDQAIQKTNRLPDAVFAGHVHNYQRFTRAFQDRDIPYLVAGAGGYWHLHYMLKPQGVAIQTPYPIPEMGVTLERYCDDRHGYMRVEVTAQTLKGEYFSVPRPQESWNGPAQLVDSFTLDLKQHRLV
;
A
#
# COMPACT_ATOMS: atom_id res chain seq x y z
N MET A 1 -8.62 -55.23 19.22
CA MET A 1 -9.60 -54.16 19.02
C MET A 1 -8.87 -52.82 19.25
N ASN A 2 -8.32 -52.25 18.21
CA ASN A 2 -7.65 -50.94 18.25
C ASN A 2 -8.71 -49.89 17.95
N GLN A 3 -9.07 -49.10 18.93
CA GLN A 3 -9.86 -47.90 18.71
C GLN A 3 -8.94 -46.81 18.16
N GLN A 4 -9.08 -46.53 16.89
CA GLN A 4 -8.55 -45.32 16.27
C GLN A 4 -9.35 -44.13 16.83
N GLN A 5 -8.68 -43.22 17.50
CA GLN A 5 -9.23 -41.90 17.81
C GLN A 5 -9.42 -41.13 16.50
N PRO A 6 -10.53 -40.40 16.34
CA PRO A 6 -10.72 -39.55 15.17
C PRO A 6 -9.68 -38.43 15.18
N GLY A 7 -8.89 -38.36 14.16
CA GLY A 7 -7.91 -37.30 13.93
C GLY A 7 -8.59 -35.95 13.97
N ASN A 8 -8.10 -35.12 14.84
CA ASN A 8 -8.46 -33.71 14.97
C ASN A 8 -8.06 -33.00 13.66
N SER A 9 -9.00 -32.86 12.74
CA SER A 9 -8.84 -32.01 11.57
C SER A 9 -8.83 -30.56 12.05
N SER A 10 -7.67 -30.11 12.58
CA SER A 10 -7.46 -28.69 12.78
C SER A 10 -7.63 -28.05 11.40
N SER A 11 -8.70 -27.29 11.23
CA SER A 11 -8.93 -26.44 10.09
C SER A 11 -7.67 -25.59 9.89
N ARG A 12 -6.86 -25.94 8.90
CA ARG A 12 -5.73 -25.10 8.51
C ARG A 12 -6.32 -23.79 8.08
N ARG A 13 -6.19 -22.79 8.92
CA ARG A 13 -6.53 -21.42 8.55
C ARG A 13 -5.55 -20.99 7.49
N PHE A 14 -6.04 -20.42 6.40
CA PHE A 14 -5.30 -20.08 5.20
C PHE A 14 -4.08 -19.21 5.45
N SER A 15 -4.17 -18.38 6.42
CA SER A 15 -3.18 -17.34 6.63
C SER A 15 -2.00 -17.74 7.46
N ILE A 16 -1.99 -18.87 8.16
CA ILE A 16 -0.84 -19.23 8.90
C ILE A 16 -0.96 -20.58 9.37
N SER A 17 -0.91 -21.44 8.53
CA SER A 17 -0.29 -22.67 8.92
C SER A 17 1.19 -22.39 9.10
N ARG A 18 1.79 -23.00 10.04
CA ARG A 18 3.24 -23.12 10.04
C ARG A 18 3.64 -23.53 8.63
N PRO A 19 4.58 -22.82 8.00
CA PRO A 19 5.03 -23.18 6.67
C PRO A 19 5.39 -24.65 6.62
N SER A 20 5.15 -25.30 5.49
CA SER A 20 5.69 -26.65 5.27
C SER A 20 7.22 -26.61 5.49
N PRO A 21 7.88 -27.71 5.83
CA PRO A 21 9.35 -27.70 6.00
C PRO A 21 10.08 -27.09 4.79
N ALA A 22 9.54 -27.23 3.57
CA ALA A 22 10.10 -26.62 2.37
C ALA A 22 9.82 -25.09 2.33
N GLU A 23 8.60 -24.66 2.68
CA GLU A 23 8.24 -23.24 2.81
C GLU A 23 8.98 -22.58 3.97
N GLY A 24 9.18 -23.27 5.09
CA GLY A 24 9.98 -22.81 6.20
C GLY A 24 11.46 -22.58 5.81
N LEU A 25 12.00 -23.35 4.87
CA LEU A 25 13.33 -23.13 4.31
C LEU A 25 13.37 -21.91 3.39
N VAL A 26 12.33 -21.70 2.58
CA VAL A 26 12.22 -20.52 1.71
C VAL A 26 12.04 -19.26 2.55
N ILE A 27 11.16 -19.28 3.55
CA ILE A 27 10.93 -18.14 4.45
C ILE A 27 12.19 -17.82 5.28
N ARG A 28 12.91 -18.82 5.79
CA ARG A 28 14.19 -18.59 6.49
C ARG A 28 15.25 -18.01 5.57
N ARG A 29 15.38 -18.51 4.33
CA ARG A 29 16.32 -17.95 3.35
C ARG A 29 15.93 -16.54 2.95
N THR A 30 14.64 -16.25 2.82
CA THR A 30 14.14 -14.90 2.51
C THR A 30 14.40 -13.96 3.69
N GLN A 31 14.14 -14.36 4.93
CA GLN A 31 14.43 -13.56 6.11
C GLN A 31 15.94 -13.37 6.35
N GLU A 32 16.76 -14.39 6.13
CA GLU A 32 18.21 -14.27 6.19
C GLU A 32 18.75 -13.41 5.05
N ALA A 33 18.18 -13.50 3.86
CA ALA A 33 18.50 -12.61 2.74
C ALA A 33 18.08 -11.17 3.05
N LEU A 34 16.85 -10.94 3.52
CA LEU A 34 16.35 -9.63 3.93
C LEU A 34 17.21 -8.98 5.02
N ALA A 35 17.63 -9.72 6.03
CA ALA A 35 18.50 -9.22 7.09
C ALA A 35 19.88 -8.75 6.61
N ASN A 36 20.34 -9.21 5.44
CA ASN A 36 21.62 -8.86 4.84
C ASN A 36 21.49 -7.94 3.62
N GLN A 37 20.29 -7.51 3.26
CA GLN A 37 20.07 -6.66 2.09
C GLN A 37 20.71 -5.29 2.27
N ARG A 38 21.37 -4.84 1.21
CA ARG A 38 21.91 -3.49 1.11
C ARG A 38 20.96 -2.61 0.31
N PRO A 39 20.93 -1.30 0.59
CA PRO A 39 20.22 -0.37 -0.27
C PRO A 39 20.69 -0.52 -1.72
N GLN A 40 19.74 -0.63 -2.63
CA GLN A 40 20.02 -0.68 -4.05
C GLN A 40 20.13 0.76 -4.61
N PRO A 41 20.98 0.98 -5.62
CA PRO A 41 21.02 2.26 -6.32
C PRO A 41 19.66 2.60 -6.92
N LEU A 42 19.27 3.87 -6.84
CA LEU A 42 18.05 4.34 -7.49
C LEU A 42 18.25 4.44 -9.01
N PRO A 43 17.24 4.10 -9.82
CA PRO A 43 17.28 4.37 -11.25
C PRO A 43 17.30 5.88 -11.52
N ALA A 44 17.74 6.26 -12.72
CA ALA A 44 17.62 7.64 -13.16
C ALA A 44 16.13 8.01 -13.33
N PRO A 45 15.70 9.20 -12.87
CA PRO A 45 14.36 9.68 -13.12
C PRO A 45 14.05 9.76 -14.63
N THR A 46 12.84 9.46 -15.03
CA THR A 46 12.36 9.62 -16.40
C THR A 46 11.78 11.01 -16.65
N GLY A 47 11.29 11.65 -15.58
CA GLY A 47 10.77 13.01 -15.61
C GLY A 47 11.70 14.03 -14.94
N LYS A 48 11.21 15.25 -14.81
CA LYS A 48 11.95 16.38 -14.25
C LYS A 48 11.54 16.64 -12.80
N PRO A 49 12.49 17.09 -11.93
CA PRO A 49 12.10 17.56 -10.61
C PRO A 49 11.14 18.75 -10.70
N PRO A 50 10.22 18.89 -9.74
CA PRO A 50 10.13 18.18 -8.48
C PRO A 50 9.43 16.81 -8.52
N TYR A 51 9.23 16.19 -9.68
CA TYR A 51 8.63 14.86 -9.89
C TYR A 51 7.14 14.81 -9.55
N HIS A 52 6.36 15.71 -10.13
CA HIS A 52 4.92 15.78 -9.96
C HIS A 52 4.16 15.14 -11.12
N VAL A 53 3.03 14.54 -10.80
CA VAL A 53 1.97 14.17 -11.74
C VAL A 53 0.69 14.86 -11.29
N SER A 54 0.07 15.60 -12.19
CA SER A 54 -1.27 16.13 -11.94
C SER A 54 -2.34 15.13 -12.36
N LEU A 55 -3.34 14.91 -11.52
CA LEU A 55 -4.48 14.07 -11.89
C LEU A 55 -5.21 14.60 -13.14
N ASP A 56 -5.12 15.92 -13.42
CA ASP A 56 -5.64 16.55 -14.64
C ASP A 56 -4.93 16.07 -15.92
N GLU A 57 -3.71 15.57 -15.83
CA GLU A 57 -2.95 15.05 -16.97
C GLU A 57 -3.30 13.59 -17.28
N VAL A 58 -3.93 12.89 -16.32
CA VAL A 58 -4.21 11.46 -16.42
C VAL A 58 -5.69 11.18 -16.67
N LEU A 59 -6.58 11.92 -16.02
CA LEU A 59 -8.03 11.79 -16.21
C LEU A 59 -8.53 12.71 -17.32
N THR A 60 -9.64 12.32 -17.94
CA THR A 60 -10.30 13.16 -18.93
C THR A 60 -10.83 14.46 -18.29
N PRO A 61 -10.94 15.57 -19.06
CA PRO A 61 -11.53 16.81 -18.56
C PRO A 61 -12.93 16.65 -17.97
N ALA A 62 -13.73 15.73 -18.51
CA ALA A 62 -15.08 15.45 -18.01
C ALA A 62 -15.03 14.78 -16.62
N GLN A 63 -14.14 13.82 -16.39
CA GLN A 63 -13.94 13.21 -15.09
C GLN A 63 -13.44 14.22 -14.05
N MET A 64 -12.46 15.05 -14.42
CA MET A 64 -11.94 16.09 -13.54
C MET A 64 -12.99 17.15 -13.20
N GLN A 65 -13.83 17.53 -14.16
CA GLN A 65 -14.95 18.43 -13.92
C GLN A 65 -15.97 17.81 -12.94
N ALA A 66 -16.30 16.53 -13.09
CA ALA A 66 -17.20 15.82 -12.19
C ALA A 66 -16.66 15.78 -10.76
N ILE A 67 -15.36 15.45 -10.57
CA ILE A 67 -14.68 15.45 -9.26
C ILE A 67 -14.75 16.84 -8.62
N ARG A 68 -14.42 17.91 -9.35
CA ARG A 68 -14.49 19.27 -8.81
C ARG A 68 -15.92 19.71 -8.50
N ALA A 69 -16.88 19.34 -9.34
CA ALA A 69 -18.29 19.69 -9.14
C ALA A 69 -18.93 18.96 -7.96
N SER A 70 -18.54 17.71 -7.71
CA SER A 70 -19.01 16.94 -6.55
C SER A 70 -18.41 17.42 -5.23
N GLY A 71 -17.25 18.07 -5.27
CA GLY A 71 -16.51 18.48 -4.09
C GLY A 71 -15.84 17.31 -3.35
N GLN A 72 -15.72 16.14 -3.97
CA GLN A 72 -15.11 14.95 -3.38
C GLN A 72 -14.26 14.18 -4.40
N LEU A 73 -13.24 13.49 -3.90
CA LEU A 73 -12.41 12.56 -4.63
C LEU A 73 -12.41 11.22 -3.90
N VAL A 74 -12.75 10.15 -4.62
CA VAL A 74 -12.72 8.78 -4.10
C VAL A 74 -11.59 8.03 -4.80
N PHE A 75 -10.86 7.19 -4.08
CA PHE A 75 -9.79 6.34 -4.63
C PHE A 75 -9.60 5.08 -3.80
N HIS A 76 -8.96 4.09 -4.40
CA HIS A 76 -8.57 2.85 -3.73
C HIS A 76 -7.12 2.92 -3.25
N ILE A 77 -6.83 2.18 -2.17
CA ILE A 77 -5.48 1.95 -1.65
C ILE A 77 -5.32 0.48 -1.27
N ALA A 78 -4.24 -0.13 -1.69
CA ALA A 78 -3.73 -1.41 -1.23
C ALA A 78 -2.24 -1.53 -1.58
N GLY A 79 -1.53 -2.40 -0.93
CA GLY A 79 -0.17 -2.83 -1.27
C GLY A 79 -0.07 -4.34 -1.24
N ASP A 80 1.11 -4.84 -1.60
CA ASP A 80 1.45 -6.26 -1.45
C ASP A 80 0.44 -7.16 -2.20
N THR A 81 0.21 -6.82 -3.46
CA THR A 81 -0.85 -7.46 -4.24
C THR A 81 -0.39 -8.72 -4.98
N GLY A 82 0.89 -8.83 -5.34
CA GLY A 82 1.37 -9.88 -6.23
C GLY A 82 0.94 -11.28 -5.84
N GLY A 83 0.14 -11.92 -6.69
CA GLY A 83 -0.56 -13.18 -6.45
C GLY A 83 0.30 -14.43 -6.58
N VAL A 84 1.50 -14.43 -6.01
CA VAL A 84 2.40 -15.58 -6.02
C VAL A 84 1.80 -16.76 -5.27
N LYS A 85 1.92 -17.97 -5.82
CA LYS A 85 1.47 -19.27 -5.29
C LYS A 85 -0.04 -19.45 -5.15
N ALA A 86 -0.79 -18.39 -4.86
CA ALA A 86 -2.25 -18.45 -4.71
C ALA A 86 -2.87 -17.14 -5.24
N PRO A 87 -2.91 -16.94 -6.58
CA PRO A 87 -3.39 -15.70 -7.20
C PRO A 87 -4.84 -15.36 -6.85
N GLN A 88 -5.63 -16.37 -6.44
CA GLN A 88 -7.04 -16.19 -6.11
C GLN A 88 -7.28 -15.12 -5.05
N SER A 89 -6.34 -14.91 -4.12
CA SER A 89 -6.49 -13.85 -3.11
C SER A 89 -6.46 -12.46 -3.75
N GLN A 90 -5.54 -12.24 -4.67
CA GLN A 90 -5.44 -11.01 -5.45
C GLN A 90 -6.66 -10.83 -6.37
N GLU A 91 -7.04 -11.88 -7.10
CA GLU A 91 -8.19 -11.87 -8.01
C GLU A 91 -9.48 -11.46 -7.29
N ILE A 92 -9.72 -11.98 -6.08
CA ILE A 92 -10.90 -11.63 -5.28
C ILE A 92 -10.83 -10.15 -4.84
N VAL A 93 -9.68 -9.66 -4.39
CA VAL A 93 -9.53 -8.24 -4.01
C VAL A 93 -9.81 -7.35 -5.22
N MET A 94 -9.20 -7.64 -6.37
CA MET A 94 -9.38 -6.85 -7.59
C MET A 94 -10.83 -6.88 -8.06
N MET A 95 -11.49 -8.03 -8.06
CA MET A 95 -12.91 -8.15 -8.43
C MET A 95 -13.81 -7.25 -7.57
N HIS A 96 -13.56 -7.13 -6.28
CA HIS A 96 -14.32 -6.24 -5.40
C HIS A 96 -14.01 -4.76 -5.65
N MET A 97 -12.74 -4.42 -5.90
CA MET A 97 -12.35 -3.06 -6.29
C MET A 97 -12.96 -2.66 -7.63
N GLU A 98 -13.01 -3.58 -8.61
CA GLU A 98 -13.69 -3.37 -9.90
C GLU A 98 -15.19 -3.14 -9.72
N HIS A 99 -15.83 -3.88 -8.81
CA HIS A 99 -17.24 -3.66 -8.51
C HIS A 99 -17.53 -2.22 -8.05
N ASP A 100 -16.65 -1.62 -7.27
CA ASP A 100 -16.78 -0.23 -6.83
C ASP A 100 -16.73 0.77 -7.99
N LEU A 101 -16.10 0.43 -9.13
CA LEU A 101 -16.11 1.25 -10.34
C LEU A 101 -17.48 1.22 -11.06
N THR A 102 -18.34 0.26 -10.74
CA THR A 102 -19.66 0.10 -11.39
C THR A 102 -20.81 0.72 -10.63
N VAL A 103 -20.57 1.32 -9.46
CA VAL A 103 -21.63 1.97 -8.68
C VAL A 103 -22.34 3.07 -9.49
N THR A 104 -23.66 3.21 -9.30
CA THR A 104 -24.48 4.10 -10.11
C THR A 104 -24.09 5.56 -9.94
N ASP A 105 -23.78 5.97 -8.72
CA ASP A 105 -23.31 7.32 -8.42
C ASP A 105 -21.85 7.48 -8.91
N ALA A 106 -21.69 8.20 -9.99
CA ALA A 106 -20.37 8.46 -10.58
C ALA A 106 -19.43 9.22 -9.63
N THR A 107 -19.96 10.01 -8.68
CA THR A 107 -19.14 10.75 -7.72
C THR A 107 -18.58 9.86 -6.61
N ALA A 108 -19.20 8.71 -6.39
CA ALA A 108 -18.75 7.71 -5.44
C ALA A 108 -17.79 6.68 -6.06
N ARG A 109 -17.54 6.76 -7.39
CA ARG A 109 -16.60 5.85 -8.06
C ARG A 109 -15.16 6.23 -7.75
N PRO A 110 -14.30 5.25 -7.42
CA PRO A 110 -12.87 5.51 -7.31
C PRO A 110 -12.28 6.04 -8.62
N ALA A 111 -11.56 7.15 -8.53
CA ALA A 111 -10.94 7.81 -9.68
C ALA A 111 -9.62 7.14 -10.07
N PHE A 112 -8.96 6.48 -9.14
CA PHE A 112 -7.72 5.73 -9.34
C PHE A 112 -7.49 4.72 -8.21
N PHE A 113 -6.52 3.85 -8.40
CA PHE A 113 -5.91 3.01 -7.37
C PHE A 113 -4.50 3.52 -7.09
N TYR A 114 -4.15 3.76 -5.83
CA TYR A 114 -2.79 4.07 -5.39
C TYR A 114 -2.19 2.85 -4.71
N HIS A 115 -1.24 2.21 -5.37
CA HIS A 115 -0.59 0.98 -4.93
C HIS A 115 0.61 1.29 -4.01
N LEU A 116 0.66 0.66 -2.84
CA LEU A 116 1.65 0.94 -1.79
C LEU A 116 2.94 0.11 -1.90
N GLY A 117 3.23 -0.45 -3.06
CA GLY A 117 4.44 -1.24 -3.31
C GLY A 117 4.27 -2.74 -3.17
N ASP A 118 5.31 -3.47 -3.50
CA ASP A 118 5.30 -4.92 -3.72
C ASP A 118 4.23 -5.31 -4.74
N VAL A 119 4.39 -4.73 -5.93
CA VAL A 119 3.54 -4.99 -7.09
C VAL A 119 3.75 -6.40 -7.57
N VAL A 120 5.02 -6.82 -7.63
CA VAL A 120 5.42 -8.19 -8.03
C VAL A 120 6.42 -8.81 -7.05
N TYR A 121 6.37 -10.11 -6.91
CA TYR A 121 7.23 -10.93 -6.06
C TYR A 121 8.04 -11.92 -6.90
N TYR A 122 9.31 -12.30 -6.50
CA TYR A 122 9.96 -11.86 -5.25
C TYR A 122 11.06 -10.83 -5.51
N TYR A 123 11.45 -10.59 -6.77
CA TYR A 123 12.65 -9.86 -7.15
C TYR A 123 12.38 -8.82 -8.25
N GLY A 124 11.20 -8.22 -8.28
CA GLY A 124 10.84 -7.18 -9.22
C GLY A 124 11.02 -7.55 -10.70
N GLN A 125 10.89 -8.85 -11.05
CA GLN A 125 11.19 -9.37 -12.37
C GLN A 125 10.13 -8.96 -13.38
N ASP A 126 10.55 -8.61 -14.59
CA ASP A 126 9.71 -8.28 -15.74
C ASP A 126 8.72 -9.42 -16.09
N SER A 127 9.20 -10.66 -16.09
CA SER A 127 8.41 -11.86 -16.36
C SER A 127 7.20 -12.05 -15.44
N GLU A 128 7.17 -11.40 -14.29
CA GLU A 128 6.11 -11.56 -13.29
C GLU A 128 5.00 -10.50 -13.43
N TYR A 129 5.23 -9.43 -14.20
CA TYR A 129 4.27 -8.33 -14.32
C TYR A 129 2.96 -8.73 -14.95
N TYR A 130 2.97 -9.61 -15.97
CA TYR A 130 1.72 -10.07 -16.59
C TYR A 130 0.82 -10.75 -15.57
N SER A 131 1.32 -11.80 -14.93
CA SER A 131 0.54 -12.63 -14.01
C SER A 131 0.20 -11.98 -12.68
N GLN A 132 1.05 -11.05 -12.19
CA GLN A 132 0.88 -10.45 -10.86
C GLN A 132 0.35 -9.02 -10.90
N PHE A 133 0.37 -8.34 -12.06
CA PHE A 133 -0.12 -6.99 -12.18
C PHE A 133 -1.13 -6.82 -13.32
N TYR A 134 -0.77 -7.16 -14.56
CA TYR A 134 -1.63 -6.84 -15.70
C TYR A 134 -2.90 -7.70 -15.76
N GLU A 135 -2.77 -9.01 -15.68
CA GLU A 135 -3.88 -9.94 -15.75
C GLU A 135 -4.89 -9.75 -14.62
N PRO A 136 -4.49 -9.67 -13.32
CA PRO A 136 -5.45 -9.44 -12.23
C PRO A 136 -6.17 -8.09 -12.31
N ASN A 137 -5.60 -7.09 -12.98
CA ASN A 137 -6.15 -5.75 -13.11
C ASN A 137 -6.79 -5.48 -14.47
N VAL A 138 -6.99 -6.49 -15.32
CA VAL A 138 -7.46 -6.31 -16.70
C VAL A 138 -8.81 -5.58 -16.79
N HIS A 139 -9.68 -5.76 -15.81
CA HIS A 139 -11.00 -5.14 -15.76
C HIS A 139 -11.04 -3.87 -14.88
N TYR A 140 -9.97 -3.53 -14.19
CA TYR A 140 -9.89 -2.32 -13.40
C TYR A 140 -9.69 -1.10 -14.30
N ALA A 141 -10.76 -0.44 -14.71
CA ALA A 141 -10.73 0.57 -15.78
C ALA A 141 -10.08 1.93 -15.36
N ALA A 142 -9.86 2.17 -14.08
CA ALA A 142 -9.23 3.42 -13.62
C ALA A 142 -7.69 3.34 -13.65
N PRO A 143 -6.97 4.49 -13.66
CA PRO A 143 -5.51 4.51 -13.54
C PRO A 143 -5.02 3.83 -12.26
N ILE A 144 -3.84 3.18 -12.34
CA ILE A 144 -3.17 2.59 -11.19
C ILE A 144 -1.82 3.27 -11.03
N PHE A 145 -1.70 4.10 -10.01
CA PHE A 145 -0.43 4.70 -9.58
C PHE A 145 0.25 3.78 -8.57
N ALA A 146 1.58 3.82 -8.49
CA ALA A 146 2.33 3.00 -7.54
C ALA A 146 3.55 3.72 -6.97
N ILE A 147 3.91 3.37 -5.74
CA ILE A 147 5.28 3.46 -5.25
C ILE A 147 5.87 2.05 -5.23
N PRO A 148 7.17 1.86 -5.44
CA PRO A 148 7.74 0.51 -5.36
C PRO A 148 7.92 0.06 -3.91
N GLY A 149 7.76 -1.25 -3.66
CA GLY A 149 8.13 -1.90 -2.42
C GLY A 149 9.55 -2.48 -2.45
N ASN A 150 9.88 -3.24 -1.42
CA ASN A 150 11.20 -3.85 -1.34
C ASN A 150 11.37 -5.02 -2.33
N HIS A 151 10.31 -5.79 -2.59
CA HIS A 151 10.36 -6.88 -3.57
C HIS A 151 10.44 -6.38 -5.01
N ASP A 152 9.87 -5.21 -5.32
CA ASP A 152 10.02 -4.58 -6.63
C ASP A 152 11.48 -4.16 -6.91
N GLY A 153 12.23 -3.81 -5.85
CA GLY A 153 13.61 -3.35 -5.95
C GLY A 153 14.66 -4.42 -5.68
N ASP A 154 14.31 -5.57 -5.13
CA ASP A 154 15.24 -6.68 -4.87
C ASP A 154 15.62 -7.36 -6.19
N LEU A 155 16.78 -8.00 -6.20
CA LEU A 155 17.37 -8.55 -7.42
C LEU A 155 17.75 -10.02 -7.23
N LEU A 156 17.22 -10.87 -8.10
CA LEU A 156 17.71 -12.25 -8.26
C LEU A 156 19.08 -12.25 -8.95
N ASP A 157 19.24 -11.41 -9.96
CA ASP A 157 20.50 -11.21 -10.69
C ASP A 157 21.03 -9.79 -10.42
N THR A 158 22.05 -9.69 -9.60
CA THR A 158 22.67 -8.40 -9.20
C THR A 158 23.42 -7.69 -10.33
N SER A 159 23.50 -8.27 -11.53
CA SER A 159 24.03 -7.59 -12.72
C SER A 159 22.97 -6.68 -13.39
N LEU A 160 21.69 -6.85 -13.05
CA LEU A 160 20.59 -6.03 -13.54
C LEU A 160 20.42 -4.78 -12.66
N PRO A 161 19.93 -3.68 -13.21
CA PRO A 161 19.58 -2.50 -12.41
C PRO A 161 18.32 -2.77 -11.57
N SER A 162 18.34 -2.33 -10.30
CA SER A 162 17.19 -2.38 -9.43
C SER A 162 16.03 -1.56 -10.00
N LEU A 163 14.79 -2.03 -9.81
CA LEU A 163 13.56 -1.40 -10.28
C LEU A 163 13.43 -1.28 -11.82
N ALA A 164 14.22 -2.01 -12.61
CA ALA A 164 14.16 -1.88 -14.07
C ALA A 164 12.73 -2.11 -14.62
N ALA A 165 12.10 -3.21 -14.21
CA ALA A 165 10.74 -3.51 -14.64
C ALA A 165 9.69 -2.55 -14.04
N PHE A 166 9.88 -2.08 -12.80
CA PHE A 166 9.02 -1.04 -12.24
C PHE A 166 9.07 0.25 -13.06
N VAL A 167 10.27 0.69 -13.44
CA VAL A 167 10.45 1.88 -14.29
C VAL A 167 9.77 1.71 -15.64
N GLU A 168 9.92 0.54 -16.29
CA GLU A 168 9.29 0.23 -17.57
C GLU A 168 7.76 0.33 -17.50
N ASN A 169 7.15 -0.17 -16.42
CA ASN A 169 5.71 -0.30 -16.30
C ASN A 169 5.02 0.90 -15.62
N PHE A 170 5.73 1.66 -14.77
CA PHE A 170 5.15 2.79 -14.03
C PHE A 170 5.79 4.15 -14.30
N CYS A 171 7.01 4.17 -14.83
CA CYS A 171 7.74 5.43 -15.05
C CYS A 171 8.13 5.60 -16.52
N ALA A 172 7.32 5.11 -17.45
CA ALA A 172 7.56 5.27 -18.86
C ALA A 172 7.58 6.76 -19.28
N PRO A 173 8.39 7.18 -20.24
CA PRO A 173 8.43 8.58 -20.70
C PRO A 173 7.14 9.00 -21.40
N GLU A 174 6.40 8.04 -21.97
CA GLU A 174 5.09 8.21 -22.61
C GLU A 174 4.23 6.95 -22.45
N PRO A 175 2.89 7.05 -22.47
CA PRO A 175 2.03 5.87 -22.36
C PRO A 175 2.25 4.94 -23.55
N HIS A 176 2.46 3.66 -23.29
CA HIS A 176 2.57 2.62 -24.32
C HIS A 176 2.32 1.25 -23.71
N LEU A 177 1.98 0.27 -24.53
CA LEU A 177 1.92 -1.13 -24.12
C LEU A 177 3.34 -1.68 -23.98
N THR A 178 3.72 -2.07 -22.78
CA THR A 178 4.99 -2.76 -22.53
C THR A 178 4.93 -4.21 -23.03
N ALA A 179 6.09 -4.85 -23.15
CA ALA A 179 6.13 -6.29 -23.47
C ALA A 179 5.41 -7.13 -22.39
N GLU A 180 5.49 -6.69 -21.14
CA GLU A 180 4.89 -7.34 -19.98
C GLU A 180 3.36 -7.16 -19.93
N ALA A 181 2.83 -6.12 -20.58
CA ALA A 181 1.38 -5.90 -20.60
C ALA A 181 0.58 -6.96 -21.37
N GLY A 182 1.25 -7.68 -22.27
CA GLY A 182 0.62 -8.76 -23.03
C GLY A 182 -0.64 -8.27 -23.77
N ASP A 183 -1.75 -8.96 -23.56
CA ASP A 183 -3.06 -8.62 -24.14
C ASP A 183 -3.99 -7.85 -23.20
N SER A 184 -3.48 -7.36 -22.06
CA SER A 184 -4.29 -6.64 -21.07
C SER A 184 -4.86 -5.32 -21.59
N GLY A 185 -4.22 -4.72 -22.61
CA GLY A 185 -4.60 -3.42 -23.17
C GLY A 185 -4.37 -2.22 -22.21
N ARG A 186 -3.62 -2.42 -21.13
CA ARG A 186 -3.25 -1.36 -20.18
C ARG A 186 -1.89 -0.79 -20.53
N ASP A 187 -1.83 0.51 -20.82
CA ASP A 187 -0.57 1.22 -21.03
C ASP A 187 0.22 1.36 -19.71
N ALA A 188 1.55 1.47 -19.86
CA ALA A 188 2.44 1.87 -18.79
C ALA A 188 2.06 3.25 -18.25
N MET A 189 2.26 3.46 -16.95
CA MET A 189 2.12 4.77 -16.32
C MET A 189 3.35 5.66 -16.59
N THR A 190 3.15 6.97 -16.51
CA THR A 190 4.20 7.98 -16.78
C THR A 190 4.62 8.73 -15.51
N GLN A 191 4.74 8.01 -14.40
CA GLN A 191 5.26 8.59 -13.16
C GLN A 191 6.70 9.07 -13.39
N PRO A 192 7.07 10.28 -12.93
CA PRO A 192 8.35 10.89 -13.32
C PRO A 192 9.57 10.30 -12.63
N ASN A 193 9.36 9.51 -11.58
CA ASN A 193 10.41 8.91 -10.78
C ASN A 193 9.82 7.79 -9.90
N VAL A 194 10.64 6.99 -9.26
CA VAL A 194 10.27 5.94 -8.28
C VAL A 194 9.83 6.52 -6.92
N TYR A 195 10.06 7.81 -6.67
CA TYR A 195 9.45 8.62 -5.63
C TYR A 195 8.92 9.92 -6.25
N TRP A 196 7.71 10.31 -5.96
CA TRP A 196 7.01 11.34 -6.71
C TRP A 196 5.77 11.84 -5.99
N THR A 197 5.23 12.97 -6.43
CA THR A 197 4.04 13.60 -5.87
C THR A 197 2.87 13.53 -6.84
N LEU A 198 1.69 13.07 -6.35
CA LEU A 198 0.44 13.15 -7.08
C LEU A 198 -0.35 14.37 -6.57
N ASP A 199 -0.60 15.30 -7.48
CA ASP A 199 -1.44 16.45 -7.23
C ASP A 199 -2.88 16.19 -7.67
N THR A 200 -3.82 16.35 -6.75
CA THR A 200 -5.25 16.23 -7.02
C THR A 200 -6.01 17.46 -6.52
N PRO A 201 -7.31 17.61 -6.81
CA PRO A 201 -8.08 18.74 -6.30
C PRO A 201 -8.14 18.86 -4.77
N PHE A 202 -8.15 17.76 -4.03
CA PHE A 202 -8.43 17.75 -2.59
C PHE A 202 -7.30 17.15 -1.74
N VAL A 203 -6.36 16.46 -2.35
CA VAL A 203 -5.25 15.80 -1.65
C VAL A 203 -3.98 15.83 -2.47
N THR A 204 -2.86 16.02 -1.79
CA THR A 204 -1.50 15.84 -2.33
C THR A 204 -0.91 14.57 -1.73
N PHE A 205 -0.47 13.64 -2.56
CA PHE A 205 0.27 12.45 -2.13
C PHE A 205 1.75 12.65 -2.35
N VAL A 206 2.54 12.49 -1.31
CA VAL A 206 4.00 12.43 -1.38
C VAL A 206 4.42 10.97 -1.22
N GLY A 207 4.76 10.33 -2.32
CA GLY A 207 5.12 8.92 -2.38
C GLY A 207 6.63 8.70 -2.29
N LEU A 208 7.06 7.86 -1.33
CA LEU A 208 8.46 7.52 -1.10
C LEU A 208 8.78 6.11 -1.60
N TYR A 209 9.96 5.93 -2.16
CA TYR A 209 10.56 4.61 -2.29
C TYR A 209 11.47 4.34 -1.10
N THR A 210 11.12 3.37 -0.28
CA THR A 210 11.84 3.06 0.97
C THR A 210 12.88 1.96 0.80
N ASN A 211 13.25 1.64 -0.45
CA ASN A 211 14.31 0.70 -0.84
C ASN A 211 14.10 -0.73 -0.31
N VAL A 212 15.12 -1.56 -0.46
CA VAL A 212 15.09 -3.01 -0.23
C VAL A 212 15.33 -3.43 1.21
N PRO A 213 16.22 -2.80 2.00
CA PRO A 213 16.52 -3.26 3.36
C PRO A 213 15.30 -3.29 4.27
N GLU A 214 15.20 -4.34 5.07
CA GLU A 214 14.16 -4.43 6.13
C GLU A 214 14.14 -3.16 6.99
N GLY A 215 12.96 -2.62 7.23
CA GLY A 215 12.76 -1.35 7.92
C GLY A 215 13.00 -0.10 7.06
N GLY A 216 13.35 -0.28 5.79
CA GLY A 216 13.48 0.81 4.83
C GLY A 216 14.75 1.64 4.95
N TRP A 217 15.10 2.28 3.84
CA TRP A 217 16.22 3.21 3.73
C TRP A 217 15.91 4.27 2.66
N VAL A 218 16.27 5.51 2.92
CA VAL A 218 16.08 6.64 2.02
C VAL A 218 17.38 7.43 1.90
N ASP A 219 17.81 7.70 0.66
CA ASP A 219 19.04 8.44 0.40
C ASP A 219 18.89 9.95 0.70
N ALA A 220 20.02 10.65 0.66
CA ALA A 220 20.07 12.09 0.96
C ALA A 220 19.28 12.93 -0.05
N ASN A 221 19.24 12.53 -1.32
CA ASN A 221 18.53 13.27 -2.37
C ASN A 221 17.01 13.15 -2.19
N GLN A 222 16.51 11.95 -1.96
CA GLN A 222 15.09 11.73 -1.69
C GLN A 222 14.66 12.39 -0.36
N ARG A 223 15.53 12.38 0.66
CA ARG A 223 15.26 13.12 1.91
C ARG A 223 15.11 14.61 1.66
N ALA A 224 16.03 15.23 0.91
CA ALA A 224 15.95 16.65 0.58
C ALA A 224 14.71 16.97 -0.26
N TRP A 225 14.35 16.07 -1.17
CA TRP A 225 13.12 16.17 -1.95
C TRP A 225 11.88 16.09 -1.05
N LEU A 226 11.77 15.12 -0.14
CA LEU A 226 10.67 15.03 0.82
C LEU A 226 10.50 16.33 1.63
N GLU A 227 11.58 16.89 2.12
CA GLU A 227 11.56 18.17 2.86
C GLU A 227 11.05 19.33 1.98
N ALA A 228 11.42 19.36 0.71
CA ALA A 228 10.91 20.36 -0.24
C ALA A 228 9.43 20.16 -0.52
N GLU A 229 8.97 18.90 -0.73
CA GLU A 229 7.57 18.58 -0.95
C GLU A 229 6.69 18.96 0.26
N LEU A 230 7.11 18.59 1.47
CA LEU A 230 6.38 18.99 2.68
C LEU A 230 6.30 20.53 2.83
N THR A 231 7.38 21.25 2.47
CA THR A 231 7.41 22.71 2.53
C THR A 231 6.45 23.35 1.54
N SER A 232 6.37 22.81 0.32
CA SER A 232 5.59 23.36 -0.78
C SER A 232 4.14 22.88 -0.82
N ALA A 233 3.80 21.80 -0.10
CA ALA A 233 2.47 21.21 -0.10
C ALA A 233 1.38 22.25 0.24
N PRO A 234 0.32 22.38 -0.58
CA PRO A 234 -0.78 23.30 -0.35
C PRO A 234 -1.41 23.10 1.03
N GLN A 235 -1.77 24.21 1.70
CA GLN A 235 -2.37 24.17 3.05
C GLN A 235 -3.88 23.91 3.03
N ASP A 236 -4.52 24.09 1.89
CA ASP A 236 -5.95 23.95 1.66
C ASP A 236 -6.34 22.56 1.14
N LYS A 237 -5.37 21.66 1.03
CA LYS A 237 -5.58 20.26 0.65
C LYS A 237 -5.07 19.33 1.73
N ALA A 238 -5.66 18.15 1.82
CA ALA A 238 -5.09 17.07 2.63
C ALA A 238 -3.68 16.71 2.13
N LEU A 239 -2.79 16.37 3.04
CA LEU A 239 -1.44 15.89 2.74
C LEU A 239 -1.30 14.45 3.21
N ILE A 240 -1.07 13.54 2.26
CA ILE A 240 -0.80 12.14 2.54
C ILE A 240 0.67 11.84 2.22
N VAL A 241 1.37 11.20 3.14
CA VAL A 241 2.67 10.58 2.88
C VAL A 241 2.47 9.09 2.70
N ALA A 242 2.87 8.57 1.56
CA ALA A 242 2.82 7.14 1.23
C ALA A 242 4.25 6.56 1.22
N MET A 243 4.43 5.41 1.84
CA MET A 243 5.69 4.67 1.87
C MET A 243 5.41 3.17 1.96
N HIS A 244 6.35 2.34 1.51
CA HIS A 244 6.12 0.90 1.60
C HIS A 244 6.32 0.37 3.02
N HIS A 245 7.47 0.61 3.65
CA HIS A 245 7.74 0.15 5.02
C HIS A 245 6.99 1.00 6.06
N PRO A 246 6.11 0.40 6.90
CA PRO A 246 5.30 1.15 7.87
C PRO A 246 6.14 1.65 9.05
N ILE A 247 5.80 2.83 9.54
CA ILE A 247 6.41 3.40 10.77
C ILE A 247 5.95 2.64 12.01
N TYR A 248 4.70 2.22 12.05
CA TYR A 248 4.12 1.44 13.15
C TYR A 248 3.59 0.11 12.64
N SER A 249 3.89 -0.95 13.39
CA SER A 249 3.34 -2.29 13.15
C SER A 249 3.32 -3.08 14.44
N ALA A 250 2.24 -3.80 14.68
CA ALA A 250 2.11 -4.79 15.75
C ALA A 250 2.04 -6.22 15.20
N ASP A 251 2.74 -6.46 14.09
CA ASP A 251 2.84 -7.73 13.40
C ASP A 251 3.88 -8.67 13.99
N THR A 252 3.75 -9.97 13.73
CA THR A 252 4.68 -11.01 14.20
C THR A 252 5.92 -11.18 13.33
N TYR A 253 5.89 -10.72 12.08
CA TYR A 253 6.99 -10.88 11.11
C TYR A 253 7.78 -9.59 10.91
N HIS A 254 7.08 -8.46 10.73
CA HIS A 254 7.67 -7.18 10.43
C HIS A 254 7.28 -6.15 11.48
N SER A 255 8.26 -5.68 12.22
CA SER A 255 8.06 -4.56 13.16
C SER A 255 7.89 -3.25 12.41
N GLY A 256 7.36 -2.23 13.09
CA GLY A 256 7.41 -0.87 12.58
C GLY A 256 8.85 -0.38 12.38
N SER A 257 9.03 0.53 11.43
CA SER A 257 10.33 1.07 11.05
C SER A 257 10.72 2.29 11.88
N VAL A 258 11.74 2.14 12.71
CA VAL A 258 12.32 3.25 13.46
C VAL A 258 12.98 4.27 12.53
N SER A 259 13.66 3.81 11.48
CA SER A 259 14.35 4.68 10.52
C SER A 259 13.37 5.55 9.72
N MET A 260 12.24 5.00 9.26
CA MET A 260 11.21 5.78 8.57
C MET A 260 10.49 6.74 9.53
N GLY A 261 10.28 6.33 10.78
CA GLY A 261 9.76 7.23 11.81
C GLY A 261 10.68 8.43 12.04
N GLN A 262 11.97 8.19 12.20
CA GLN A 262 12.96 9.25 12.36
C GLN A 262 13.08 10.14 11.12
N LEU A 263 13.02 9.56 9.92
CA LEU A 263 13.02 10.32 8.66
C LEU A 263 11.86 11.32 8.61
N LEU A 264 10.64 10.83 8.85
CA LEU A 264 9.44 11.65 8.77
C LEU A 264 9.42 12.71 9.90
N ASP A 265 9.77 12.35 11.14
CA ASP A 265 9.80 13.28 12.26
C ASP A 265 10.84 14.39 12.05
N GLN A 266 12.02 14.09 11.50
CA GLN A 266 13.03 15.10 11.13
C GLN A 266 12.54 16.03 10.02
N ALA A 267 11.87 15.47 8.99
CA ALA A 267 11.29 16.27 7.92
C ALA A 267 10.18 17.19 8.45
N ILE A 268 9.28 16.68 9.29
CA ILE A 268 8.24 17.48 9.97
C ILE A 268 8.87 18.59 10.82
N GLN A 269 9.87 18.28 11.63
CA GLN A 269 10.55 19.25 12.48
C GLN A 269 11.20 20.37 11.67
N LYS A 270 11.82 20.04 10.54
CA LYS A 270 12.51 21.00 9.66
C LYS A 270 11.54 21.88 8.89
N THR A 271 10.44 21.34 8.43
CA THR A 271 9.47 22.05 7.56
C THR A 271 8.30 22.66 8.31
N ASN A 272 8.08 22.23 9.56
CA ASN A 272 6.88 22.52 10.35
C ASN A 272 5.57 22.13 9.62
N ARG A 273 5.62 21.12 8.75
CA ARG A 273 4.47 20.61 8.01
C ARG A 273 4.19 19.16 8.39
N LEU A 274 3.00 18.91 8.94
CA LEU A 274 2.55 17.57 9.30
C LEU A 274 1.70 16.99 8.16
N PRO A 275 1.81 15.69 7.87
CA PRO A 275 0.83 15.01 7.05
C PRO A 275 -0.50 14.87 7.81
N ASP A 276 -1.60 14.77 7.05
CA ASP A 276 -2.91 14.46 7.58
C ASP A 276 -3.12 12.96 7.73
N ALA A 277 -2.41 12.14 6.93
CA ALA A 277 -2.36 10.69 7.07
C ALA A 277 -1.04 10.12 6.52
N VAL A 278 -0.67 8.92 6.99
CA VAL A 278 0.46 8.15 6.47
C VAL A 278 -0.04 6.76 6.07
N PHE A 279 0.21 6.37 4.82
CA PHE A 279 -0.18 5.06 4.29
C PHE A 279 1.05 4.20 4.03
N ALA A 280 0.97 2.92 4.36
CA ALA A 280 2.04 1.96 4.13
C ALA A 280 1.51 0.57 3.73
N GLY A 281 2.36 -0.23 3.08
CA GLY A 281 2.20 -1.64 2.76
C GLY A 281 3.10 -2.53 3.61
N HIS A 282 3.82 -3.46 2.97
CA HIS A 282 4.87 -4.33 3.50
C HIS A 282 4.41 -5.38 4.52
N VAL A 283 3.49 -5.04 5.38
CA VAL A 283 2.94 -5.96 6.38
C VAL A 283 1.62 -6.49 5.88
N HIS A 284 1.56 -7.79 5.61
CA HIS A 284 0.45 -8.44 4.91
C HIS A 284 -0.81 -8.59 5.80
N ASN A 285 -1.29 -7.46 6.29
CA ASN A 285 -2.54 -7.33 7.02
C ASN A 285 -3.04 -5.88 6.97
N TYR A 286 -4.12 -5.59 7.67
CA TYR A 286 -4.60 -4.23 7.88
C TYR A 286 -4.37 -3.81 9.33
N GLN A 287 -3.81 -2.61 9.52
CA GLN A 287 -3.68 -1.99 10.83
C GLN A 287 -3.93 -0.48 10.71
N ARG A 288 -4.66 0.09 11.66
CA ARG A 288 -4.78 1.54 11.81
C ARG A 288 -4.31 1.96 13.20
N PHE A 289 -3.32 2.84 13.20
CA PHE A 289 -2.84 3.51 14.39
C PHE A 289 -3.23 4.98 14.36
N THR A 290 -3.42 5.57 15.55
CA THR A 290 -3.54 7.01 15.72
C THR A 290 -2.36 7.51 16.52
N ARG A 291 -1.64 8.50 15.98
CA ARG A 291 -0.62 9.28 16.69
C ARG A 291 -1.21 10.63 17.05
N ALA A 292 -1.35 10.91 18.35
CA ALA A 292 -1.66 12.25 18.83
C ALA A 292 -0.36 13.08 18.87
N PHE A 293 -0.26 14.13 18.07
CA PHE A 293 0.94 14.96 17.97
C PHE A 293 0.61 16.42 17.67
N GLN A 294 1.12 17.37 18.47
CA GLN A 294 0.91 18.81 18.31
C GLN A 294 -0.59 19.19 18.13
N ASP A 295 -1.44 18.69 19.01
CA ASP A 295 -2.90 18.88 18.96
C ASP A 295 -3.59 18.38 17.68
N ARG A 296 -2.99 17.38 17.00
CA ARG A 296 -3.57 16.68 15.85
C ARG A 296 -3.63 15.19 16.10
N ASP A 297 -4.61 14.54 15.49
CA ASP A 297 -4.67 13.10 15.35
C ASP A 297 -4.22 12.74 13.93
N ILE A 298 -3.14 11.98 13.83
CA ILE A 298 -2.60 11.55 12.54
C ILE A 298 -2.82 10.04 12.42
N PRO A 299 -3.70 9.57 11.51
CA PRO A 299 -3.84 8.15 11.22
C PRO A 299 -2.63 7.62 10.44
N TYR A 300 -2.07 6.51 10.91
CA TYR A 300 -1.06 5.70 10.25
C TYR A 300 -1.69 4.37 9.85
N LEU A 301 -1.73 4.09 8.55
CA LEU A 301 -2.42 2.96 7.99
C LEU A 301 -1.41 1.97 7.42
N VAL A 302 -1.59 0.70 7.72
CA VAL A 302 -0.98 -0.43 7.02
C VAL A 302 -2.08 -1.10 6.20
N ALA A 303 -1.91 -1.17 4.90
CA ALA A 303 -2.87 -1.75 3.97
C ALA A 303 -2.18 -2.74 3.00
N GLY A 304 -1.40 -3.67 3.58
CA GLY A 304 -0.61 -4.66 2.83
C GLY A 304 -1.31 -6.01 2.64
N ALA A 305 -2.63 -6.07 2.80
CA ALA A 305 -3.38 -7.30 2.56
C ALA A 305 -3.99 -7.36 1.15
N GLY A 306 -3.33 -6.76 0.15
CA GLY A 306 -3.87 -6.56 -1.20
C GLY A 306 -3.93 -7.82 -2.08
N GLY A 307 -3.28 -8.92 -1.68
CA GLY A 307 -3.36 -10.14 -2.50
C GLY A 307 -2.25 -11.16 -2.32
N TYR A 308 -1.09 -10.77 -1.79
CA TYR A 308 -0.03 -11.74 -1.53
C TYR A 308 -0.54 -12.90 -0.68
N TRP A 309 -0.26 -14.13 -1.09
CA TRP A 309 -0.90 -15.35 -0.58
C TRP A 309 -0.82 -15.57 0.94
N HIS A 310 0.20 -15.00 1.60
CA HIS A 310 0.51 -15.23 3.00
C HIS A 310 0.23 -13.98 3.84
N LEU A 311 -0.91 -13.97 4.53
CA LEU A 311 -1.23 -12.96 5.51
C LEU A 311 -0.36 -13.10 6.77
N HIS A 312 -0.09 -11.99 7.44
CA HIS A 312 0.66 -11.95 8.68
C HIS A 312 -0.29 -11.74 9.86
N TYR A 313 0.03 -12.38 11.01
CA TYR A 313 -0.75 -12.22 12.24
C TYR A 313 -0.22 -11.11 13.12
N MET A 314 -1.16 -10.51 13.83
CA MET A 314 -0.85 -9.60 14.92
C MET A 314 -0.13 -10.31 16.06
N LEU A 315 0.73 -9.58 16.74
CA LEU A 315 1.32 -9.99 18.00
C LEU A 315 0.23 -10.40 18.98
N LYS A 316 0.55 -11.37 19.84
CA LYS A 316 -0.32 -11.80 20.95
C LYS A 316 0.44 -11.63 22.26
N PRO A 317 0.42 -10.42 22.86
CA PRO A 317 1.06 -10.19 24.14
C PRO A 317 0.57 -11.22 25.17
N GLN A 318 1.50 -11.94 25.80
CA GLN A 318 1.20 -13.03 26.76
C GLN A 318 0.28 -14.12 26.17
N GLY A 319 0.28 -14.31 24.85
CA GLY A 319 -0.55 -15.29 24.15
C GLY A 319 -2.00 -14.88 23.91
N VAL A 320 -2.38 -13.65 24.23
CA VAL A 320 -3.75 -13.13 24.08
C VAL A 320 -3.84 -12.22 22.86
N ALA A 321 -4.90 -12.36 22.06
CA ALA A 321 -5.16 -11.46 20.94
C ALA A 321 -5.40 -10.03 21.45
N ILE A 322 -4.81 -9.06 20.74
CA ILE A 322 -4.98 -7.64 21.06
C ILE A 322 -6.46 -7.25 20.89
N GLN A 323 -7.00 -6.61 21.93
CA GLN A 323 -8.33 -5.99 21.87
C GLN A 323 -8.15 -4.51 21.55
N THR A 324 -8.76 -4.05 20.46
CA THR A 324 -8.69 -2.64 20.01
C THR A 324 -9.87 -1.82 20.56
N PRO A 325 -9.67 -0.51 20.85
CA PRO A 325 -8.41 0.22 20.74
C PRO A 325 -7.36 -0.22 21.77
N TYR A 326 -6.09 -0.28 21.37
CA TYR A 326 -4.98 -0.74 22.20
C TYR A 326 -3.87 0.33 22.26
N PRO A 327 -3.73 1.06 23.37
CA PRO A 327 -2.64 2.03 23.54
C PRO A 327 -1.27 1.36 23.58
N ILE A 328 -0.29 1.94 22.91
CA ILE A 328 1.12 1.54 22.91
C ILE A 328 1.95 2.74 23.40
N PRO A 329 2.04 2.96 24.71
CA PRO A 329 2.61 4.17 25.29
C PRO A 329 4.08 4.39 24.90
N GLU A 330 4.86 3.32 24.77
CA GLU A 330 6.28 3.38 24.37
C GLU A 330 6.49 3.91 22.95
N MET A 331 5.48 3.82 22.10
CA MET A 331 5.48 4.37 20.74
C MET A 331 4.69 5.68 20.62
N GLY A 332 3.93 6.06 21.67
CA GLY A 332 3.07 7.24 21.65
C GLY A 332 1.89 7.15 20.68
N VAL A 333 1.38 5.94 20.44
CA VAL A 333 0.28 5.68 19.49
C VAL A 333 -0.75 4.74 20.09
N THR A 334 -1.93 4.70 19.49
CA THR A 334 -2.99 3.72 19.77
C THR A 334 -3.25 2.90 18.51
N LEU A 335 -3.22 1.57 18.62
CA LEU A 335 -3.74 0.69 17.58
C LEU A 335 -5.27 0.70 17.67
N GLU A 336 -5.93 1.30 16.71
CA GLU A 336 -7.37 1.52 16.70
C GLU A 336 -8.14 0.32 16.17
N ARG A 337 -7.61 -0.31 15.10
CA ARG A 337 -8.24 -1.44 14.42
C ARG A 337 -7.20 -2.26 13.66
N TYR A 338 -7.51 -3.54 13.43
CA TYR A 338 -6.74 -4.41 12.54
C TYR A 338 -7.62 -5.51 11.91
N CYS A 339 -7.12 -6.10 10.82
CA CYS A 339 -7.63 -7.33 10.21
C CYS A 339 -6.43 -8.15 9.74
N ASP A 340 -6.22 -9.31 10.34
CA ASP A 340 -5.05 -10.17 10.09
C ASP A 340 -5.42 -11.56 9.56
N ASP A 341 -6.67 -11.76 9.18
CA ASP A 341 -7.19 -13.06 8.77
C ASP A 341 -7.92 -13.05 7.42
N ARG A 342 -8.00 -11.89 6.75
CA ARG A 342 -8.60 -11.72 5.42
C ARG A 342 -7.81 -10.70 4.60
N HIS A 343 -7.76 -10.93 3.29
CA HIS A 343 -7.32 -9.93 2.33
C HIS A 343 -8.36 -8.81 2.19
N GLY A 344 -7.94 -7.69 1.64
CA GLY A 344 -8.83 -6.56 1.46
C GLY A 344 -8.14 -5.32 0.92
N TYR A 345 -8.89 -4.25 0.86
CA TYR A 345 -8.45 -2.97 0.31
C TYR A 345 -9.09 -1.81 1.07
N MET A 346 -8.55 -0.63 0.89
CA MET A 346 -9.15 0.59 1.39
C MET A 346 -9.85 1.36 0.28
N ARG A 347 -10.98 1.96 0.64
CA ARG A 347 -11.63 3.03 -0.10
C ARG A 347 -11.50 4.31 0.70
N VAL A 348 -10.98 5.34 0.07
CA VAL A 348 -10.75 6.62 0.72
C VAL A 348 -11.54 7.70 -0.03
N GLU A 349 -12.22 8.57 0.71
CA GLU A 349 -12.94 9.73 0.21
C GLU A 349 -12.34 10.98 0.83
N VAL A 350 -11.99 11.96 0.00
CA VAL A 350 -11.43 13.23 0.45
C VAL A 350 -12.26 14.38 -0.10
N THR A 351 -12.63 15.28 0.79
CA THR A 351 -13.27 16.56 0.49
C THR A 351 -12.39 17.72 0.99
N ALA A 352 -12.80 18.95 0.82
CA ALA A 352 -12.12 20.10 1.44
C ALA A 352 -12.22 20.13 2.98
N GLN A 353 -13.07 19.28 3.59
CA GLN A 353 -13.31 19.27 5.04
C GLN A 353 -12.91 17.98 5.72
N THR A 354 -12.94 16.85 5.01
CA THR A 354 -12.78 15.54 5.63
C THR A 354 -11.92 14.61 4.78
N LEU A 355 -11.18 13.74 5.45
CA LEU A 355 -10.60 12.53 4.89
C LEU A 355 -11.28 11.35 5.59
N LYS A 356 -12.03 10.56 4.83
CA LYS A 356 -12.70 9.34 5.31
C LYS A 356 -11.98 8.14 4.73
N GLY A 357 -11.57 7.19 5.57
CA GLY A 357 -11.02 5.91 5.16
C GLY A 357 -11.92 4.76 5.60
N GLU A 358 -12.13 3.80 4.71
CA GLU A 358 -12.88 2.58 4.94
C GLU A 358 -12.03 1.38 4.51
N TYR A 359 -11.85 0.39 5.38
CA TYR A 359 -11.20 -0.87 5.01
C TYR A 359 -12.23 -1.97 4.85
N PHE A 360 -12.20 -2.61 3.70
CA PHE A 360 -13.07 -3.73 3.34
C PHE A 360 -12.24 -5.01 3.27
N SER A 361 -12.65 -6.03 4.02
CA SER A 361 -12.15 -7.38 3.84
C SER A 361 -13.00 -8.13 2.81
N VAL A 362 -12.35 -8.97 2.03
CA VAL A 362 -13.00 -9.77 0.97
C VAL A 362 -13.18 -11.23 1.37
N PRO A 363 -14.04 -12.00 0.68
CA PRO A 363 -14.12 -13.44 0.88
C PRO A 363 -12.77 -14.14 0.72
N ARG A 364 -12.58 -15.23 1.44
CA ARG A 364 -11.40 -16.09 1.26
C ARG A 364 -11.54 -16.93 -0.01
N PRO A 365 -10.43 -17.42 -0.61
CA PRO A 365 -10.49 -18.25 -1.83
C PRO A 365 -11.41 -19.47 -1.77
N GLN A 366 -11.63 -20.03 -0.57
CA GLN A 366 -12.52 -21.17 -0.37
C GLN A 366 -13.99 -20.80 -0.07
N GLU A 367 -14.29 -19.52 0.04
CA GLU A 367 -15.64 -18.98 0.21
C GLU A 367 -16.23 -18.60 -1.16
N SER A 368 -17.50 -18.19 -1.20
CA SER A 368 -18.08 -17.65 -2.43
C SER A 368 -17.46 -16.30 -2.76
N TRP A 369 -16.80 -16.16 -3.89
CA TRP A 369 -16.14 -14.93 -4.33
C TRP A 369 -17.14 -13.77 -4.52
N ASN A 370 -18.39 -14.09 -4.92
CA ASN A 370 -19.47 -13.11 -5.05
C ASN A 370 -20.10 -12.72 -3.70
N GLY A 371 -19.58 -13.23 -2.58
CA GLY A 371 -19.98 -12.77 -1.26
C GLY A 371 -19.60 -11.30 -1.10
N PRO A 372 -20.37 -10.49 -0.32
CA PRO A 372 -20.08 -9.07 -0.19
C PRO A 372 -18.75 -8.84 0.55
N ALA A 373 -18.00 -7.82 0.12
CA ALA A 373 -16.92 -7.28 0.94
C ALA A 373 -17.49 -6.75 2.26
N GLN A 374 -16.75 -6.92 3.36
CA GLN A 374 -17.21 -6.56 4.69
C GLN A 374 -16.44 -5.35 5.20
N LEU A 375 -17.15 -4.30 5.58
CA LEU A 375 -16.55 -3.15 6.24
C LEU A 375 -16.02 -3.57 7.62
N VAL A 376 -14.70 -3.52 7.77
CA VAL A 376 -14.00 -3.89 9.01
C VAL A 376 -13.67 -2.68 9.86
N ASP A 377 -13.30 -1.59 9.21
CA ASP A 377 -12.91 -0.33 9.84
C ASP A 377 -13.39 0.86 9.03
N SER A 378 -13.75 1.93 9.73
CA SER A 378 -14.07 3.23 9.16
C SER A 378 -13.62 4.33 10.10
N PHE A 379 -13.02 5.38 9.55
CA PHE A 379 -12.65 6.57 10.31
C PHE A 379 -12.87 7.82 9.47
N THR A 380 -13.06 8.94 10.12
CA THR A 380 -13.12 10.26 9.50
C THR A 380 -12.18 11.21 10.23
N LEU A 381 -11.31 11.89 9.49
CA LEU A 381 -10.48 12.97 9.98
C LEU A 381 -11.10 14.30 9.52
N ASP A 382 -11.42 15.17 10.47
CA ASP A 382 -11.75 16.57 10.19
C ASP A 382 -10.47 17.31 9.80
N LEU A 383 -10.38 17.80 8.57
CA LEU A 383 -9.17 18.44 8.03
C LEU A 383 -8.99 19.89 8.52
N LYS A 384 -10.01 20.48 9.14
CA LYS A 384 -9.90 21.82 9.74
C LYS A 384 -9.42 21.76 11.18
N GLN A 385 -9.92 20.78 11.92
CA GLN A 385 -9.55 20.57 13.31
C GLN A 385 -8.37 19.62 13.46
N HIS A 386 -8.07 18.84 12.40
CA HIS A 386 -7.10 17.74 12.39
C HIS A 386 -7.36 16.73 13.51
N ARG A 387 -8.64 16.38 13.70
CA ARG A 387 -9.09 15.43 14.72
C ARG A 387 -9.92 14.33 14.07
N LEU A 388 -9.75 13.11 14.59
CA LEU A 388 -10.65 12.00 14.28
C LEU A 388 -12.01 12.23 14.94
N VAL A 389 -13.09 12.00 14.17
CA VAL A 389 -14.48 12.23 14.56
C VAL A 389 -15.34 11.00 14.33
#